data_a8aa8431a41aa65bf0fded2473e7310b
#
_entry.id   a8aa8431a41aa65bf0fded2473e7310b
#
_cell.length_a   1.000
_cell.length_b   1.000
_cell.length_c   1.000
_cell.angle_alpha   90.00
_cell.angle_beta   90.00
_cell.angle_gamma   90.00
#
_symmetry.space_group_name_H-M   'P 1'
#
loop_
_entity.id
_entity.type
_entity.pdbx_description
1 polymer ?
#
loop_
_entity_poly.entity_id
_entity_poly.type
_entity_poly.pdbx_seq_one_letter_code
_entity_poly.pdbx_strand_id
1 'polypeptide(L)'
;MRRENGFTLIELMIAIGLAGLLLSAAVPALDTFVSNARQTGAINDFVSSIHQARSTAVTTNARVTICPSSGGTNCEAVGWNEGWIVFSDRDSDRNVDNDETIVASSESANGLTIQSGQFPTFIMYRPNGRVWNAALNGSSGSFTVCDRRGASHAKVMVIDLSGRPRLSETLAPVCT
;
A
#
# COMPACT_ATOMS: atom_id res chain seq x y z
N MET A 1 -50.68 -16.80 -34.44
CA MET A 1 -50.77 -16.36 -33.03
C MET A 1 -49.64 -17.00 -32.26
N ARG A 2 -48.67 -16.23 -31.77
CA ARG A 2 -47.61 -16.75 -30.87
C ARG A 2 -48.24 -16.94 -29.49
N ARG A 3 -48.14 -18.15 -28.93
CA ARG A 3 -48.52 -18.42 -27.55
C ARG A 3 -47.46 -17.79 -26.65
N GLU A 4 -47.81 -16.76 -25.92
CA GLU A 4 -47.02 -16.18 -24.85
C GLU A 4 -47.15 -17.15 -23.65
N ASN A 5 -46.07 -17.89 -23.35
CA ASN A 5 -46.01 -18.72 -22.14
C ASN A 5 -45.62 -17.82 -20.97
N GLY A 6 -46.50 -17.60 -20.02
CA GLY A 6 -46.25 -16.91 -18.77
C GLY A 6 -45.54 -17.80 -17.76
N PHE A 7 -44.72 -17.23 -16.87
CA PHE A 7 -44.10 -17.92 -15.74
C PHE A 7 -45.13 -18.31 -14.68
N THR A 8 -44.99 -19.48 -14.11
CA THR A 8 -45.81 -19.90 -12.99
C THR A 8 -45.27 -19.31 -11.68
N LEU A 9 -46.15 -19.11 -10.68
CA LEU A 9 -45.76 -18.59 -9.37
C LEU A 9 -44.76 -19.52 -8.67
N ILE A 10 -44.89 -20.84 -8.82
CA ILE A 10 -43.96 -21.81 -8.23
C ILE A 10 -42.56 -21.73 -8.86
N GLU A 11 -42.49 -21.49 -10.17
CA GLU A 11 -41.22 -21.33 -10.88
C GLU A 11 -40.46 -20.06 -10.42
N LEU A 12 -41.20 -18.97 -10.17
CA LEU A 12 -40.62 -17.76 -9.59
C LEU A 12 -40.08 -17.98 -8.17
N MET A 13 -40.86 -18.72 -7.33
CA MET A 13 -40.42 -19.03 -5.96
C MET A 13 -39.15 -19.88 -5.94
N ILE A 14 -39.06 -20.89 -6.81
CA ILE A 14 -37.88 -21.75 -6.93
C ILE A 14 -36.68 -20.91 -7.41
N ALA A 15 -36.88 -20.05 -8.41
CA ALA A 15 -35.81 -19.20 -8.94
C ALA A 15 -35.23 -18.25 -7.89
N ILE A 16 -36.08 -17.59 -7.08
CA ILE A 16 -35.65 -16.73 -5.99
C ILE A 16 -34.95 -17.54 -4.89
N GLY A 17 -35.44 -18.73 -4.56
CA GLY A 17 -34.78 -19.60 -3.58
C GLY A 17 -33.38 -20.03 -4.01
N LEU A 18 -33.22 -20.44 -5.26
CA LEU A 18 -31.91 -20.78 -5.83
C LEU A 18 -30.99 -19.58 -5.91
N ALA A 19 -31.49 -18.42 -6.33
CA ALA A 19 -30.70 -17.18 -6.34
C ALA A 19 -30.20 -16.79 -4.95
N GLY A 20 -31.06 -16.91 -3.92
CA GLY A 20 -30.66 -16.65 -2.54
C GLY A 20 -29.54 -17.58 -2.04
N LEU A 21 -29.63 -18.88 -2.38
CA LEU A 21 -28.58 -19.85 -2.07
C LEU A 21 -27.25 -19.51 -2.75
N LEU A 22 -27.24 -19.15 -4.01
CA LEU A 22 -26.04 -18.76 -4.75
C LEU A 22 -25.42 -17.47 -4.20
N LEU A 23 -26.24 -16.47 -3.90
CA LEU A 23 -25.77 -15.20 -3.33
C LEU A 23 -25.15 -15.36 -1.96
N SER A 24 -25.64 -16.27 -1.13
CA SER A 24 -25.09 -16.52 0.21
C SER A 24 -23.63 -16.99 0.19
N ALA A 25 -23.22 -17.71 -0.84
CA ALA A 25 -21.83 -18.13 -1.04
C ALA A 25 -20.99 -17.12 -1.82
N ALA A 26 -21.60 -16.41 -2.78
CA ALA A 26 -20.89 -15.47 -3.64
C ALA A 26 -20.43 -14.20 -2.91
N VAL A 27 -21.26 -13.66 -2.01
CA VAL A 27 -20.97 -12.41 -1.29
C VAL A 27 -19.68 -12.50 -0.44
N PRO A 28 -19.46 -13.50 0.42
CA PRO A 28 -18.22 -13.57 1.21
C PRO A 28 -16.98 -13.83 0.36
N ALA A 29 -17.11 -14.56 -0.75
CA ALA A 29 -16.01 -14.79 -1.67
C ALA A 29 -15.58 -13.49 -2.37
N LEU A 30 -16.55 -12.68 -2.80
CA LEU A 30 -16.31 -11.39 -3.44
C LEU A 30 -15.62 -10.40 -2.47
N ASP A 31 -16.03 -10.35 -1.22
CA ASP A 31 -15.43 -9.51 -0.20
C ASP A 31 -13.95 -9.83 0.04
N THR A 32 -13.63 -11.11 0.11
CA THR A 32 -12.24 -11.58 0.23
C THR A 32 -11.41 -11.20 -1.00
N PHE A 33 -11.97 -11.34 -2.19
CA PHE A 33 -11.32 -10.96 -3.44
C PHE A 33 -11.02 -9.46 -3.49
N VAL A 34 -12.00 -8.61 -3.19
CA VAL A 34 -11.84 -7.15 -3.17
C VAL A 34 -10.81 -6.71 -2.14
N SER A 35 -10.82 -7.30 -0.94
CA SER A 35 -9.84 -6.99 0.10
C SER A 35 -8.41 -7.35 -0.34
N ASN A 36 -8.22 -8.52 -0.94
CA ASN A 36 -6.92 -8.93 -1.48
C ASN A 36 -6.44 -8.03 -2.63
N ALA A 37 -7.35 -7.62 -3.51
CA ALA A 37 -7.04 -6.73 -4.63
C ALA A 37 -6.58 -5.35 -4.13
N ARG A 38 -7.29 -4.76 -3.15
CA ARG A 38 -6.91 -3.49 -2.52
C ARG A 38 -5.55 -3.56 -1.84
N GLN A 39 -5.31 -4.60 -1.05
CA GLN A 39 -4.03 -4.79 -0.36
C GLN A 39 -2.87 -4.95 -1.36
N THR A 40 -3.07 -5.72 -2.43
CA THR A 40 -2.06 -5.91 -3.47
C THR A 40 -1.81 -4.61 -4.24
N GLY A 41 -2.86 -3.84 -4.56
CA GLY A 41 -2.75 -2.53 -5.19
C GLY A 41 -1.89 -1.58 -4.36
N ALA A 42 -2.23 -1.38 -3.08
CA ALA A 42 -1.48 -0.49 -2.20
C ALA A 42 0.00 -0.89 -2.03
N ILE A 43 0.28 -2.20 -1.95
CA ILE A 43 1.67 -2.69 -1.91
C ILE A 43 2.41 -2.38 -3.21
N ASN A 44 1.78 -2.59 -4.36
CA ASN A 44 2.38 -2.31 -5.65
C ASN A 44 2.68 -0.81 -5.83
N ASP A 45 1.76 0.06 -5.41
CA ASP A 45 1.94 1.51 -5.45
C ASP A 45 3.11 1.95 -4.55
N PHE A 46 3.20 1.37 -3.35
CA PHE A 46 4.29 1.66 -2.43
C PHE A 46 5.64 1.14 -2.96
N VAL A 47 5.69 -0.07 -3.48
CA VAL A 47 6.88 -0.65 -4.13
C VAL A 47 7.31 0.19 -5.33
N SER A 48 6.38 0.66 -6.14
CA SER A 48 6.66 1.56 -7.27
C SER A 48 7.30 2.86 -6.81
N SER A 49 6.74 3.49 -5.78
CA SER A 49 7.29 4.71 -5.19
C SER A 49 8.70 4.50 -4.62
N ILE A 50 8.96 3.36 -3.98
CA ILE A 50 10.29 2.98 -3.49
C ILE A 50 11.29 2.84 -4.64
N HIS A 51 10.90 2.18 -5.73
CA HIS A 51 11.76 2.05 -6.91
C HIS A 51 12.03 3.40 -7.56
N GLN A 52 11.03 4.25 -7.65
CA GLN A 52 11.17 5.59 -8.19
C GLN A 52 12.10 6.46 -7.34
N ALA A 53 11.94 6.45 -6.01
CA ALA A 53 12.83 7.16 -5.10
C ALA A 53 14.28 6.72 -5.25
N ARG A 54 14.51 5.40 -5.28
CA ARG A 54 15.84 4.82 -5.46
C ARG A 54 16.44 5.19 -6.81
N SER A 55 15.67 5.07 -7.88
CA SER A 55 16.11 5.43 -9.24
C SER A 55 16.48 6.91 -9.33
N THR A 56 15.62 7.78 -8.80
CA THR A 56 15.86 9.22 -8.79
C THR A 56 17.12 9.55 -7.98
N ALA A 57 17.32 8.97 -6.80
CA ALA A 57 18.50 9.21 -6.00
C ALA A 57 19.80 8.87 -6.74
N VAL A 58 19.80 7.74 -7.47
CA VAL A 58 20.98 7.31 -8.24
C VAL A 58 21.21 8.18 -9.47
N THR A 59 20.15 8.51 -10.21
CA THR A 59 20.28 9.26 -11.48
C THR A 59 20.60 10.73 -11.26
N THR A 60 20.04 11.35 -10.22
CA THR A 60 20.30 12.76 -9.90
C THR A 60 21.51 12.98 -8.99
N ASN A 61 22.11 11.88 -8.50
CA ASN A 61 23.18 11.90 -7.50
C ASN A 61 22.83 12.76 -6.26
N ALA A 62 21.55 12.73 -5.87
CA ALA A 62 21.02 13.48 -4.73
C ALA A 62 20.29 12.54 -3.75
N ARG A 63 20.01 13.02 -2.55
CA ARG A 63 19.15 12.28 -1.63
C ARG A 63 17.70 12.43 -2.05
N VAL A 64 16.91 11.38 -1.81
CA VAL A 64 15.47 11.34 -2.08
C VAL A 64 14.77 10.76 -0.87
N THR A 65 13.79 11.48 -0.37
CA THR A 65 12.99 11.08 0.79
C THR A 65 11.59 10.66 0.37
N ILE A 66 11.09 9.60 1.00
CA ILE A 66 9.68 9.19 0.98
C ILE A 66 9.16 9.42 2.39
N CYS A 67 8.04 10.10 2.54
CA CYS A 67 7.41 10.33 3.84
C CYS A 67 5.89 10.28 3.73
N PRO A 68 5.18 9.98 4.84
CA PRO A 68 3.74 10.09 4.90
C PRO A 68 3.28 11.52 4.59
N SER A 69 2.20 11.63 3.82
CA SER A 69 1.58 12.90 3.45
C SER A 69 0.12 12.68 3.05
N SER A 70 -0.79 13.33 3.72
CA SER A 70 -2.20 13.32 3.37
C SER A 70 -2.54 14.39 2.32
N GLY A 71 -1.80 15.49 2.34
CA GLY A 71 -1.98 16.62 1.42
C GLY A 71 -1.16 16.54 0.13
N GLY A 72 -0.20 15.61 0.03
CA GLY A 72 0.63 15.42 -1.16
C GLY A 72 1.66 16.51 -1.42
N THR A 73 1.91 17.41 -0.47
CA THR A 73 2.78 18.58 -0.64
C THR A 73 3.98 18.62 0.31
N ASN A 74 3.85 18.07 1.51
CA ASN A 74 4.88 18.05 2.55
C ASN A 74 4.81 16.75 3.34
N CYS A 75 5.89 16.44 4.07
CA CYS A 75 5.87 15.37 5.07
C CYS A 75 4.95 15.74 6.24
N GLU A 76 4.13 14.80 6.66
CA GLU A 76 3.16 14.99 7.75
C GLU A 76 3.30 13.87 8.79
N ALA A 77 2.91 14.17 10.03
CA ALA A 77 2.91 13.19 11.11
C ALA A 77 1.63 12.33 11.08
N VAL A 78 1.38 11.69 9.94
CA VAL A 78 0.23 10.81 9.68
C VAL A 78 0.70 9.38 9.42
N GLY A 79 -0.24 8.43 9.33
CA GLY A 79 0.07 7.05 8.97
C GLY A 79 0.44 6.92 7.49
N TRP A 80 1.26 5.92 7.15
CA TRP A 80 1.59 5.61 5.76
C TRP A 80 0.37 5.27 4.90
N ASN A 81 -0.71 4.85 5.51
CA ASN A 81 -1.98 4.58 4.83
C ASN A 81 -2.76 5.84 4.42
N GLU A 82 -2.42 7.02 4.96
CA GLU A 82 -3.03 8.29 4.56
C GLU A 82 -2.46 8.83 3.23
N GLY A 83 -1.42 8.20 2.71
CA GLY A 83 -0.70 8.58 1.51
C GLY A 83 0.75 8.93 1.81
N TRP A 84 1.53 9.16 0.77
CA TRP A 84 2.95 9.54 0.86
C TRP A 84 3.38 10.36 -0.35
N ILE A 85 4.49 11.07 -0.16
CA ILE A 85 5.21 11.75 -1.24
C ILE A 85 6.62 11.19 -1.38
N VAL A 86 7.18 11.34 -2.56
CA VAL A 86 8.58 11.10 -2.91
C VAL A 86 9.14 12.41 -3.43
N PHE A 87 10.22 12.91 -2.85
CA PHE A 87 10.80 14.19 -3.28
C PHE A 87 12.32 14.18 -3.19
N SER A 88 12.96 15.05 -3.97
CA SER A 88 14.39 15.30 -3.85
C SER A 88 14.66 16.07 -2.56
N ASP A 89 15.41 15.49 -1.64
CA ASP A 89 15.68 16.05 -0.31
C ASP A 89 17.19 16.25 -0.20
N ARG A 90 17.67 17.38 -0.72
CA ARG A 90 19.09 17.63 -0.94
C ARG A 90 19.83 17.91 0.34
N ASP A 91 19.24 18.67 1.23
CA ASP A 91 19.81 19.03 2.53
C ASP A 91 19.45 18.03 3.64
N SER A 92 18.48 17.16 3.40
CA SER A 92 18.04 16.09 4.31
C SER A 92 17.28 16.58 5.54
N ASP A 93 16.57 17.67 5.40
CA ASP A 93 15.76 18.24 6.46
C ASP A 93 14.33 17.65 6.50
N ARG A 94 13.92 16.92 5.42
CA ARG A 94 12.63 16.24 5.26
C ARG A 94 11.44 17.21 5.10
N ASN A 95 11.71 18.44 4.70
CA ASN A 95 10.71 19.38 4.25
C ASN A 95 10.82 19.52 2.73
N VAL A 96 9.74 19.89 2.07
CA VAL A 96 9.78 20.17 0.63
C VAL A 96 10.04 21.65 0.43
N ASP A 97 11.26 21.98 0.06
CA ASP A 97 11.69 23.35 -0.18
C ASP A 97 11.46 23.83 -1.62
N ASN A 98 11.63 25.13 -1.86
CA ASN A 98 11.36 25.75 -3.17
C ASN A 98 12.27 25.24 -4.30
N ASP A 99 13.46 24.74 -3.99
CA ASP A 99 14.42 24.17 -4.94
C ASP A 99 14.36 22.64 -5.01
N GLU A 100 13.40 22.04 -4.30
CA GLU A 100 13.15 20.61 -4.26
C GLU A 100 11.91 20.24 -5.07
N THR A 101 11.92 19.04 -5.62
CA THR A 101 10.88 18.59 -6.53
C THR A 101 10.21 17.33 -6.00
N ILE A 102 8.89 17.36 -5.91
CA ILE A 102 8.09 16.16 -5.69
C ILE A 102 8.13 15.33 -6.96
N VAL A 103 8.63 14.10 -6.83
CA VAL A 103 8.81 13.14 -7.93
C VAL A 103 7.58 12.25 -8.09
N ALA A 104 6.94 11.91 -6.97
CA ALA A 104 5.72 11.13 -6.94
C ALA A 104 4.91 11.44 -5.69
N SER A 105 3.60 11.22 -5.80
CA SER A 105 2.68 11.24 -4.66
C SER A 105 1.70 10.07 -4.79
N SER A 106 1.21 9.58 -3.66
CA SER A 106 0.16 8.57 -3.59
C SER A 106 -0.96 9.05 -2.69
N GLU A 107 -2.17 8.70 -3.06
CA GLU A 107 -3.35 8.96 -2.25
C GLU A 107 -3.51 7.93 -1.12
N SER A 108 -4.45 8.17 -0.22
CA SER A 108 -4.71 7.29 0.91
C SER A 108 -5.16 5.89 0.48
N ALA A 109 -4.62 4.87 1.15
CA ALA A 109 -4.99 3.48 0.99
C ALA A 109 -6.17 3.13 1.91
N ASN A 110 -7.37 3.63 1.58
CA ASN A 110 -8.57 3.49 2.39
C ASN A 110 -8.86 2.04 2.81
N GLY A 111 -9.09 1.84 4.11
CA GLY A 111 -9.40 0.53 4.70
C GLY A 111 -8.19 -0.38 4.92
N LEU A 112 -6.98 0.16 4.74
CA LEU A 112 -5.72 -0.49 5.08
C LEU A 112 -5.00 0.28 6.18
N THR A 113 -4.14 -0.42 6.92
CA THR A 113 -3.15 0.17 7.81
C THR A 113 -1.77 -0.23 7.31
N ILE A 114 -0.88 0.73 7.11
CA ILE A 114 0.51 0.51 6.71
C ILE A 114 1.41 1.04 7.81
N GLN A 115 2.20 0.17 8.42
CA GLN A 115 3.00 0.54 9.58
C GLN A 115 4.40 -0.07 9.52
N SER A 116 5.36 0.63 10.08
CA SER A 116 6.75 0.21 10.19
C SER A 116 7.35 0.69 11.51
N GLY A 117 7.96 -0.21 12.24
CA GLY A 117 8.73 0.15 13.43
C GLY A 117 10.10 0.75 13.10
N GLN A 118 10.64 0.43 11.93
CA GLN A 118 11.95 0.90 11.49
C GLN A 118 11.89 2.19 10.68
N PHE A 119 10.78 2.43 9.98
CA PHE A 119 10.54 3.61 9.17
C PHE A 119 9.22 4.29 9.57
N PRO A 120 9.12 4.79 10.81
CA PRO A 120 7.84 5.34 11.28
C PRO A 120 7.43 6.63 10.56
N THR A 121 8.41 7.44 10.11
CA THR A 121 8.16 8.78 9.58
C THR A 121 8.73 9.03 8.19
N PHE A 122 9.76 8.29 7.77
CA PHE A 122 10.36 8.48 6.44
C PHE A 122 11.25 7.31 6.05
N ILE A 123 11.51 7.20 4.74
CA ILE A 123 12.56 6.39 4.11
C ILE A 123 13.43 7.36 3.30
N MET A 124 14.72 7.35 3.47
CA MET A 124 15.64 8.17 2.67
C MET A 124 16.58 7.30 1.85
N TYR A 125 16.67 7.58 0.56
CA TYR A 125 17.62 6.97 -0.36
C TYR A 125 18.83 7.88 -0.57
N ARG A 126 20.03 7.28 -0.53
CA ARG A 126 21.28 7.95 -0.86
C ARG A 126 21.59 7.79 -2.36
N PRO A 127 22.50 8.62 -2.92
CA PRO A 127 22.96 8.51 -4.31
C PRO A 127 23.48 7.13 -4.71
N ASN A 128 23.96 6.33 -3.78
CA ASN A 128 24.42 4.97 -4.02
C ASN A 128 23.26 3.93 -4.08
N GLY A 129 22.00 4.38 -4.03
CA GLY A 129 20.81 3.55 -4.08
C GLY A 129 20.50 2.77 -2.80
N ARG A 130 21.23 3.05 -1.69
CA ARG A 130 20.99 2.41 -0.38
C ARG A 130 20.09 3.26 0.48
N VAL A 131 19.25 2.60 1.27
CA VAL A 131 18.42 3.26 2.28
C VAL A 131 19.28 3.72 3.45
N TRP A 132 18.95 4.85 3.99
CA TRP A 132 19.49 5.36 5.24
C TRP A 132 18.38 5.59 6.26
N ASN A 133 18.66 5.17 7.48
CA ASN A 133 17.81 5.45 8.63
C ASN A 133 18.68 5.88 9.80
N ALA A 134 18.48 7.13 10.24
CA ALA A 134 19.25 7.72 11.32
C ALA A 134 19.05 7.04 12.68
N ALA A 135 17.85 6.47 12.91
CA ALA A 135 17.48 5.93 14.22
C ALA A 135 18.11 4.57 14.52
N LEU A 136 18.52 3.81 13.51
CA LEU A 136 18.87 2.39 13.69
C LEU A 136 20.32 2.03 13.29
N ASN A 137 21.17 3.00 12.87
CA ASN A 137 22.47 2.69 12.25
C ASN A 137 22.39 1.60 11.16
N GLY A 138 21.18 1.27 10.73
CA GLY A 138 20.81 0.22 9.79
C GLY A 138 19.98 0.78 8.66
N SER A 139 19.99 0.06 7.57
CA SER A 139 19.36 0.45 6.32
C SER A 139 18.36 -0.61 5.86
N SER A 140 17.84 -1.41 6.79
CA SER A 140 16.81 -2.40 6.50
C SER A 140 15.62 -2.23 7.45
N GLY A 141 14.45 -2.59 6.99
CA GLY A 141 13.25 -2.57 7.81
C GLY A 141 12.08 -3.22 7.10
N SER A 142 10.96 -3.33 7.82
CA SER A 142 9.76 -3.95 7.30
C SER A 142 8.55 -3.04 7.45
N PHE A 143 7.63 -3.17 6.50
CA PHE A 143 6.30 -2.61 6.53
C PHE A 143 5.29 -3.73 6.62
N THR A 144 4.35 -3.61 7.54
CA THR A 144 3.20 -4.51 7.64
C THR A 144 1.97 -3.81 7.09
N VAL A 145 1.32 -4.45 6.14
CA VAL A 145 0.07 -3.97 5.52
C VAL A 145 -1.06 -4.85 6.03
N CYS A 146 -1.92 -4.25 6.83
CA CYS A 146 -3.07 -4.88 7.47
C CYS A 146 -4.37 -4.38 6.84
N ASP A 147 -5.37 -5.24 6.82
CA ASP A 147 -6.75 -4.89 6.54
C ASP A 147 -7.66 -5.29 7.72
N ARG A 148 -8.98 -5.07 7.58
CA ARG A 148 -9.97 -5.39 8.63
C ARG A 148 -10.01 -6.87 9.04
N ARG A 149 -9.42 -7.79 8.27
CA ARG A 149 -9.37 -9.23 8.56
C ARG A 149 -8.26 -9.59 9.57
N GLY A 150 -7.40 -8.61 9.89
CA GLY A 150 -6.35 -8.74 10.89
C GLY A 150 -5.08 -9.44 10.40
N ALA A 151 -4.24 -9.85 11.35
CA ALA A 151 -2.89 -10.33 11.10
C ALA A 151 -2.81 -11.59 10.21
N SER A 152 -3.84 -12.44 10.21
CA SER A 152 -3.85 -13.66 9.38
C SER A 152 -3.85 -13.40 7.88
N HIS A 153 -4.25 -12.20 7.45
CA HIS A 153 -4.31 -11.76 6.05
C HIS A 153 -3.32 -10.63 5.75
N ALA A 154 -2.56 -10.20 6.74
CA ALA A 154 -1.60 -9.14 6.57
C ALA A 154 -0.40 -9.59 5.72
N LYS A 155 0.19 -8.64 5.00
CA LYS A 155 1.39 -8.86 4.20
C LYS A 155 2.54 -8.04 4.75
N VAL A 156 3.73 -8.62 4.73
CA VAL A 156 4.94 -7.95 5.17
C VAL A 156 5.85 -7.69 3.98
N MET A 157 6.23 -6.44 3.80
CA MET A 157 7.23 -6.01 2.83
C MET A 157 8.50 -5.63 3.57
N VAL A 158 9.63 -6.10 3.08
CA VAL A 158 10.96 -5.81 3.63
C VAL A 158 11.73 -4.95 2.64
N ILE A 159 12.38 -3.92 3.14
CA ILE A 159 13.42 -3.18 2.42
C ILE A 159 14.75 -3.61 3.00
N ASP A 160 15.61 -4.20 2.20
CA ASP A 160 16.92 -4.67 2.62
C ASP A 160 17.99 -3.55 2.56
N LEU A 161 19.21 -3.88 2.98
CA LEU A 161 20.35 -2.95 2.96
C LEU A 161 20.68 -2.40 1.56
N SER A 162 20.30 -3.11 0.50
CA SER A 162 20.49 -2.65 -0.88
C SER A 162 19.41 -1.67 -1.33
N GLY A 163 18.41 -1.40 -0.49
CA GLY A 163 17.28 -0.53 -0.79
C GLY A 163 16.23 -1.16 -1.72
N ARG A 164 16.22 -2.49 -1.84
CA ARG A 164 15.24 -3.20 -2.68
C ARG A 164 14.06 -3.68 -1.84
N PRO A 165 12.82 -3.33 -2.22
CA PRO A 165 11.65 -3.87 -1.57
C PRO A 165 11.40 -5.32 -2.03
N ARG A 166 10.94 -6.18 -1.12
CA ARG A 166 10.49 -7.53 -1.40
C ARG A 166 9.40 -7.94 -0.42
N LEU A 167 8.48 -8.78 -0.85
CA LEU A 167 7.54 -9.42 0.08
C LEU A 167 8.26 -10.48 0.90
N SER A 168 7.89 -10.60 2.16
CA SER A 168 8.40 -11.61 3.08
C SER A 168 7.28 -12.60 3.43
N GLU A 169 7.58 -13.89 3.29
CA GLU A 169 6.70 -14.98 3.72
C GLU A 169 7.07 -15.49 5.12
N THR A 170 8.21 -15.07 5.65
CA THR A 170 8.78 -15.62 6.89
C THR A 170 8.57 -14.73 8.12
N LEU A 171 8.33 -13.42 7.92
CA LEU A 171 8.08 -12.51 9.02
C LEU A 171 6.62 -12.56 9.44
N ALA A 172 6.40 -12.76 10.75
CA ALA A 172 5.06 -12.72 11.31
C ALA A 172 4.51 -11.27 11.26
N PRO A 173 3.35 -11.05 10.65
CA PRO A 173 2.74 -9.73 10.62
C PRO A 173 2.18 -9.37 11.99
N VAL A 174 2.35 -8.11 12.39
CA VAL A 174 1.71 -7.55 13.59
C VAL A 174 0.80 -6.43 13.14
N CYS A 175 -0.50 -6.55 13.41
CA CYS A 175 -1.50 -5.51 13.17
C CYS A 175 -1.92 -4.92 14.53
N THR A 176 -1.74 -3.63 14.72
CA THR A 176 -2.15 -2.86 15.90
C THR A 176 -3.27 -1.91 15.55
#